data_2881452b7ae78994256cb0060e2db6bb
#
_entry.id   2881452b7ae78994256cb0060e2db6bb
#
_cell.length_a   1.000
_cell.length_b   1.000
_cell.length_c   1.000
_cell.angle_alpha   90.00
_cell.angle_beta   90.00
_cell.angle_gamma   90.00
#
_symmetry.space_group_name_H-M   'P 1'
#
loop_
_entity.id
_entity.type
_entity.pdbx_description
1 polymer ?
#
loop_
_entity_poly.entity_id
_entity_poly.type
_entity_poly.pdbx_seq_one_letter_code
_entity_poly.pdbx_strand_id
1 'polypeptide(L)'
;MGKQLKVISLFSGYGTQELALEYAGINYLNVANCDILKYANEAYDSLHTTEVGNLGDVSKVDETTFPACDFLTYSFPCQDISLAGVQRGIKKGTRSGLLFEVERIVEHNKPKYLLMENVKNLVSKNHLKDLNVYIDKLNSLGYGSRWMVLNGADFGCPQNRERVFMFSVLNESPSDVSDKMMGVFNLKQDRIAMRPFIEQNVDPNLFINPPYEINTPKLNSVCKLAAR
;
A
#
# COMPACT_ATOMS: atom_id res chain seq x y z
N MET A 1 12.57 -19.19 19.93
CA MET A 1 12.30 -17.96 19.16
C MET A 1 11.59 -18.36 17.87
N GLY A 2 10.43 -17.77 17.55
CA GLY A 2 9.73 -18.06 16.30
C GLY A 2 10.58 -17.66 15.09
N LYS A 3 10.37 -18.31 13.93
CA LYS A 3 11.03 -17.96 12.67
C LYS A 3 10.77 -16.47 12.36
N GLN A 4 11.83 -15.72 12.08
CA GLN A 4 11.74 -14.33 11.66
C GLN A 4 11.17 -14.27 10.24
N LEU A 5 10.16 -13.40 10.01
CA LEU A 5 9.49 -13.24 8.72
C LEU A 5 10.36 -12.38 7.81
N LYS A 6 10.83 -12.92 6.70
CA LYS A 6 11.57 -12.16 5.69
C LYS A 6 10.62 -11.35 4.83
N VAL A 7 10.79 -10.02 4.80
CA VAL A 7 9.88 -9.07 4.15
C VAL A 7 10.59 -8.33 3.03
N ILE A 8 9.89 -8.15 1.92
CA ILE A 8 10.28 -7.25 0.84
C ILE A 8 9.06 -6.39 0.49
N SER A 9 9.30 -5.08 0.34
CA SER A 9 8.27 -4.13 -0.08
C SER A 9 8.57 -3.57 -1.47
N LEU A 10 7.65 -3.78 -2.42
CA LEU A 10 7.70 -3.15 -3.74
C LEU A 10 6.86 -1.87 -3.72
N PHE A 11 7.37 -0.81 -4.39
CA PHE A 11 6.81 0.53 -4.34
C PHE A 11 6.71 1.02 -2.89
N SER A 12 7.80 0.82 -2.15
CA SER A 12 7.83 0.88 -0.68
C SER A 12 7.50 2.26 -0.12
N GLY A 13 7.72 3.34 -0.89
CA GLY A 13 7.62 4.67 -0.33
C GLY A 13 8.58 4.83 0.84
N TYR A 14 8.06 5.26 2.00
CA TYR A 14 8.83 5.35 3.25
C TYR A 14 8.60 4.15 4.20
N GLY A 15 8.01 3.05 3.73
CA GLY A 15 7.93 1.80 4.50
C GLY A 15 6.77 1.73 5.50
N THR A 16 5.56 2.14 5.11
CA THR A 16 4.37 2.06 5.99
C THR A 16 4.00 0.63 6.36
N GLN A 17 4.26 -0.32 5.49
CA GLN A 17 3.98 -1.74 5.72
C GLN A 17 4.89 -2.31 6.79
N GLU A 18 6.17 -1.93 6.76
CA GLU A 18 7.16 -2.31 7.77
C GLU A 18 6.83 -1.71 9.13
N LEU A 19 6.47 -0.42 9.18
CA LEU A 19 5.99 0.22 10.41
C LEU A 19 4.75 -0.50 10.96
N ALA A 20 3.84 -0.93 10.10
CA ALA A 20 2.65 -1.68 10.53
C ALA A 20 3.01 -3.05 11.14
N LEU A 21 4.02 -3.76 10.60
CA LEU A 21 4.52 -5.00 11.17
C LEU A 21 5.16 -4.76 12.54
N GLU A 22 5.93 -3.68 12.68
CA GLU A 22 6.54 -3.27 13.96
C GLU A 22 5.47 -2.97 15.02
N TYR A 23 4.47 -2.14 14.69
CA TYR A 23 3.35 -1.83 15.59
C TYR A 23 2.52 -3.07 15.96
N ALA A 24 2.44 -4.05 15.07
CA ALA A 24 1.78 -5.32 15.34
C ALA A 24 2.64 -6.29 16.18
N GLY A 25 3.88 -5.93 16.52
CA GLY A 25 4.80 -6.79 17.27
C GLY A 25 5.26 -8.03 16.51
N ILE A 26 5.20 -8.01 15.17
CA ILE A 26 5.62 -9.12 14.32
C ILE A 26 7.14 -9.10 14.21
N ASN A 27 7.77 -10.24 14.55
CA ASN A 27 9.22 -10.40 14.37
C ASN A 27 9.53 -10.58 12.88
N TYR A 28 10.11 -9.56 12.25
CA TYR A 28 10.42 -9.57 10.83
C TYR A 28 11.85 -9.08 10.56
N LEU A 29 12.31 -9.36 9.36
CA LEU A 29 13.58 -8.91 8.81
C LEU A 29 13.31 -8.26 7.45
N ASN A 30 13.61 -6.98 7.30
CA ASN A 30 13.63 -6.33 6.00
C ASN A 30 14.79 -6.88 5.17
N VAL A 31 14.48 -7.63 4.11
CA VAL A 31 15.51 -8.12 3.19
C VAL A 31 15.87 -7.03 2.19
N ALA A 32 14.86 -6.45 1.54
CA ALA A 32 15.03 -5.40 0.54
C ALA A 32 13.77 -4.55 0.42
N ASN A 33 13.91 -3.37 -0.16
CA ASN A 33 12.79 -2.57 -0.64
C ASN A 33 12.98 -2.25 -2.14
N CYS A 34 11.95 -1.72 -2.77
CA CYS A 34 11.97 -1.35 -4.19
C CYS A 34 11.16 -0.08 -4.40
N ASP A 35 11.85 1.03 -4.66
CA ASP A 35 11.23 2.30 -5.07
C ASP A 35 12.22 3.11 -5.92
N ILE A 36 11.69 3.88 -6.88
CA ILE A 36 12.48 4.72 -7.78
C ILE A 36 12.65 6.16 -7.28
N LEU A 37 11.84 6.56 -6.30
CA LEU A 37 11.82 7.95 -5.83
C LEU A 37 12.91 8.19 -4.79
N LYS A 38 13.86 9.06 -5.12
CA LYS A 38 15.00 9.39 -4.25
C LYS A 38 14.56 9.79 -2.84
N TYR A 39 13.58 10.69 -2.71
CA TYR A 39 13.14 11.17 -1.38
C TYR A 39 12.42 10.09 -0.58
N ALA A 40 11.70 9.17 -1.26
CA ALA A 40 11.08 8.03 -0.61
C ALA A 40 12.15 7.09 -0.03
N ASN A 41 13.21 6.84 -0.79
CA ASN A 41 14.33 6.01 -0.35
C ASN A 41 15.10 6.66 0.81
N GLU A 42 15.38 7.97 0.74
CA GLU A 42 16.02 8.70 1.84
C GLU A 42 15.17 8.62 3.13
N ALA A 43 13.84 8.74 3.02
CA ALA A 43 12.95 8.59 4.15
C ALA A 43 12.90 7.13 4.64
N TYR A 44 12.87 6.15 3.73
CA TYR A 44 12.91 4.74 4.08
C TYR A 44 14.17 4.39 4.86
N ASP A 45 15.34 4.78 4.36
CA ASP A 45 16.64 4.50 4.97
C ASP A 45 16.81 5.18 6.35
N SER A 46 16.06 6.26 6.60
CA SER A 46 16.05 6.92 7.92
C SER A 46 15.19 6.18 8.96
N LEU A 47 14.23 5.37 8.51
CA LEU A 47 13.26 4.67 9.37
C LEU A 47 13.56 3.18 9.49
N HIS A 48 14.16 2.58 8.46
CA HIS A 48 14.34 1.13 8.34
C HIS A 48 15.77 0.76 7.96
N THR A 49 16.15 -0.45 8.35
CA THR A 49 17.36 -1.10 7.84
C THR A 49 16.98 -2.32 6.99
N THR A 50 17.73 -2.58 5.93
CA THR A 50 17.53 -3.71 5.03
C THR A 50 18.84 -4.48 4.83
N GLU A 51 18.76 -5.79 4.56
CA GLU A 51 19.95 -6.59 4.27
C GLU A 51 20.57 -6.25 2.92
N VAL A 52 19.74 -6.16 1.88
CA VAL A 52 20.18 -5.93 0.49
C VAL A 52 20.02 -4.45 0.12
N GLY A 53 19.06 -3.75 0.72
CA GLY A 53 18.73 -2.36 0.40
C GLY A 53 17.72 -2.22 -0.74
N ASN A 54 17.73 -1.04 -1.36
CA ASN A 54 16.79 -0.70 -2.42
C ASN A 54 17.15 -1.36 -3.76
N LEU A 55 16.23 -2.14 -4.32
CA LEU A 55 16.35 -2.78 -5.62
C LEU A 55 16.04 -1.83 -6.80
N GLY A 56 15.56 -0.61 -6.52
CA GLY A 56 15.27 0.43 -7.52
C GLY A 56 13.99 0.18 -8.32
N ASP A 57 14.12 0.21 -9.66
CA ASP A 57 12.99 0.07 -10.58
C ASP A 57 12.56 -1.38 -10.72
N VAL A 58 11.35 -1.69 -10.27
CA VAL A 58 10.78 -3.05 -10.29
C VAL A 58 10.80 -3.69 -11.69
N SER A 59 10.69 -2.88 -12.75
CA SER A 59 10.73 -3.37 -14.14
C SER A 59 12.13 -3.84 -14.58
N LYS A 60 13.16 -3.51 -13.81
CA LYS A 60 14.56 -3.87 -14.05
C LYS A 60 15.09 -4.93 -13.10
N VAL A 61 14.31 -5.29 -12.09
CA VAL A 61 14.69 -6.36 -11.16
C VAL A 61 14.69 -7.69 -11.91
N ASP A 62 15.81 -8.42 -11.81
CA ASP A 62 15.90 -9.78 -12.30
C ASP A 62 15.26 -10.73 -11.28
N GLU A 63 14.15 -11.35 -11.66
CA GLU A 63 13.40 -12.27 -10.81
C GLU A 63 14.22 -13.49 -10.37
N THR A 64 15.26 -13.87 -11.14
CA THR A 64 16.12 -15.01 -10.79
C THR A 64 17.10 -14.67 -9.67
N THR A 65 17.40 -13.39 -9.49
CA THR A 65 18.27 -12.87 -8.44
C THR A 65 17.50 -12.21 -7.29
N PHE A 66 16.17 -12.17 -7.40
CA PHE A 66 15.32 -11.57 -6.38
C PHE A 66 15.53 -12.27 -5.02
N PRO A 67 15.78 -11.53 -3.94
CA PRO A 67 16.03 -12.13 -2.63
C PRO A 67 14.85 -12.99 -2.15
N ALA A 68 15.15 -14.11 -1.49
CA ALA A 68 14.11 -14.96 -0.92
C ALA A 68 13.37 -14.22 0.19
N CYS A 69 12.03 -14.18 0.11
CA CYS A 69 11.18 -13.60 1.14
C CYS A 69 10.00 -14.51 1.47
N ASP A 70 9.50 -14.38 2.71
CA ASP A 70 8.28 -15.06 3.14
C ASP A 70 7.04 -14.19 2.89
N PHE A 71 7.21 -12.86 2.91
CA PHE A 71 6.14 -11.88 2.79
C PHE A 71 6.52 -10.76 1.81
N LEU A 72 5.73 -10.60 0.76
CA LEU A 72 5.88 -9.55 -0.22
C LEU A 72 4.72 -8.56 -0.10
N THR A 73 5.04 -7.28 0.13
CA THR A 73 4.06 -6.19 0.11
C THR A 73 4.25 -5.34 -1.15
N TYR A 74 3.15 -4.81 -1.68
CA TYR A 74 3.22 -3.95 -2.86
C TYR A 74 2.04 -3.00 -2.96
N SER A 75 2.36 -1.75 -3.30
CA SER A 75 1.40 -0.65 -3.53
C SER A 75 1.68 -0.02 -4.88
N PHE A 76 1.34 -0.73 -5.96
CA PHE A 76 1.66 -0.29 -7.32
C PHE A 76 0.97 1.05 -7.68
N PRO A 77 1.55 1.86 -8.58
CA PRO A 77 1.05 3.18 -8.91
C PRO A 77 -0.41 3.17 -9.38
N CYS A 78 -1.24 4.03 -8.77
CA CYS A 78 -2.68 4.10 -9.02
C CYS A 78 -3.08 5.21 -10.02
N GLN A 79 -2.13 5.85 -10.69
CA GLN A 79 -2.40 7.06 -11.50
C GLN A 79 -3.34 6.81 -12.68
N ASP A 80 -3.36 5.59 -13.22
CA ASP A 80 -4.28 5.18 -14.28
C ASP A 80 -5.61 4.62 -13.76
N ILE A 81 -5.77 4.49 -12.44
CA ILE A 81 -6.95 3.93 -11.77
C ILE A 81 -7.63 4.98 -10.89
N SER A 82 -6.89 5.94 -10.34
CA SER A 82 -7.39 6.98 -9.43
C SER A 82 -8.45 7.86 -10.10
N LEU A 83 -9.47 8.28 -9.33
CA LEU A 83 -10.47 9.25 -9.78
C LEU A 83 -9.86 10.60 -10.20
N ALA A 84 -8.70 10.95 -9.65
CA ALA A 84 -7.94 12.14 -10.02
C ALA A 84 -6.98 11.90 -11.22
N GLY A 85 -6.86 10.66 -11.70
CA GLY A 85 -5.97 10.26 -12.79
C GLY A 85 -6.68 10.05 -14.12
N VAL A 86 -5.93 9.53 -15.10
CA VAL A 86 -6.38 9.37 -16.49
C VAL A 86 -7.31 8.17 -16.71
N GLN A 87 -7.52 7.33 -15.71
CA GLN A 87 -8.42 6.17 -15.68
C GLN A 87 -8.23 5.18 -16.86
N ARG A 88 -6.98 4.91 -17.25
CA ARG A 88 -6.65 3.98 -18.35
C ARG A 88 -6.75 2.50 -17.99
N GLY A 89 -6.94 2.18 -16.70
CA GLY A 89 -6.95 0.81 -16.19
C GLY A 89 -5.56 0.17 -16.10
N ILE A 90 -5.53 -1.14 -15.80
CA ILE A 90 -4.29 -1.91 -15.67
C ILE A 90 -3.93 -2.48 -17.05
N LYS A 91 -2.96 -1.87 -17.74
CA LYS A 91 -2.50 -2.31 -19.07
C LYS A 91 -0.97 -2.28 -19.13
N LYS A 92 -0.38 -3.20 -19.91
CA LYS A 92 1.06 -3.15 -20.20
C LYS A 92 1.43 -1.79 -20.80
N GLY A 93 2.54 -1.21 -20.34
CA GLY A 93 3.00 0.11 -20.76
C GLY A 93 2.34 1.30 -20.06
N THR A 94 1.41 1.08 -19.12
CA THR A 94 0.90 2.10 -18.20
C THR A 94 1.60 1.99 -16.85
N ARG A 95 1.50 3.04 -16.00
CA ARG A 95 2.07 2.98 -14.64
C ARG A 95 1.38 1.92 -13.77
N SER A 96 0.06 1.76 -13.90
CA SER A 96 -0.67 0.67 -13.24
C SER A 96 -0.32 -0.70 -13.82
N GLY A 97 0.24 -0.75 -15.02
CA GLY A 97 0.78 -1.96 -15.66
C GLY A 97 2.01 -2.53 -14.97
N LEU A 98 2.64 -1.80 -14.03
CA LEU A 98 3.69 -2.34 -13.17
C LEU A 98 3.22 -3.49 -12.27
N LEU A 99 1.91 -3.72 -12.15
CA LEU A 99 1.36 -4.92 -11.53
C LEU A 99 1.80 -6.21 -12.25
N PHE A 100 2.05 -6.17 -13.57
CA PHE A 100 2.60 -7.31 -14.31
C PHE A 100 4.05 -7.64 -13.92
N GLU A 101 4.81 -6.65 -13.45
CA GLU A 101 6.16 -6.88 -12.91
C GLU A 101 6.09 -7.57 -11.55
N VAL A 102 5.11 -7.20 -10.71
CA VAL A 102 4.83 -7.92 -9.46
C VAL A 102 4.45 -9.37 -9.76
N GLU A 103 3.57 -9.60 -10.76
CA GLU A 103 3.16 -10.95 -11.20
C GLU A 103 4.38 -11.79 -11.58
N ARG A 104 5.32 -11.25 -12.38
CA ARG A 104 6.54 -11.92 -12.80
C ARG A 104 7.41 -12.35 -11.60
N ILE A 105 7.60 -11.43 -10.64
CA ILE A 105 8.36 -11.71 -9.42
C ILE A 105 7.67 -12.78 -8.57
N VAL A 106 6.35 -12.67 -8.39
CA VAL A 106 5.57 -13.63 -7.59
C VAL A 106 5.57 -15.02 -8.23
N GLU A 107 5.45 -15.11 -9.56
CA GLU A 107 5.46 -16.38 -10.30
C GLU A 107 6.78 -17.14 -10.10
N HIS A 108 7.92 -16.42 -10.11
CA HIS A 108 9.25 -17.01 -9.93
C HIS A 108 9.55 -17.36 -8.48
N ASN A 109 9.34 -16.42 -7.55
CA ASN A 109 9.82 -16.51 -6.17
C ASN A 109 8.82 -17.13 -5.18
N LYS A 110 7.54 -17.11 -5.52
CA LYS A 110 6.44 -17.68 -4.72
C LYS A 110 6.50 -17.38 -3.21
N PRO A 111 6.53 -16.11 -2.79
CA PRO A 111 6.45 -15.76 -1.38
C PRO A 111 5.21 -16.37 -0.74
N LYS A 112 5.30 -16.82 0.52
CA LYS A 112 4.16 -17.45 1.19
C LYS A 112 2.97 -16.50 1.35
N TYR A 113 3.23 -15.22 1.62
CA TYR A 113 2.22 -14.20 1.87
C TYR A 113 2.40 -13.02 0.92
N LEU A 114 1.29 -12.51 0.41
CA LEU A 114 1.25 -11.29 -0.40
C LEU A 114 0.26 -10.31 0.23
N LEU A 115 0.64 -9.03 0.32
CA LEU A 115 -0.25 -7.94 0.71
C LEU A 115 -0.21 -6.84 -0.33
N MET A 116 -1.32 -6.63 -1.01
CA MET A 116 -1.53 -5.50 -1.93
C MET A 116 -2.31 -4.39 -1.23
N GLU A 117 -1.87 -3.15 -1.39
CA GLU A 117 -2.66 -1.96 -1.06
C GLU A 117 -2.88 -1.11 -2.31
N ASN A 118 -4.06 -0.52 -2.45
CA ASN A 118 -4.33 0.46 -3.51
C ASN A 118 -5.54 1.34 -3.17
N VAL A 119 -5.84 2.29 -4.06
CA VAL A 119 -7.03 3.15 -3.92
C VAL A 119 -8.32 2.36 -4.08
N LYS A 120 -9.38 2.75 -3.34
CA LYS A 120 -10.72 2.13 -3.42
C LYS A 120 -11.25 2.00 -4.85
N ASN A 121 -10.90 2.94 -5.74
CA ASN A 121 -11.38 2.92 -7.12
C ASN A 121 -10.94 1.66 -7.91
N LEU A 122 -9.89 0.96 -7.46
CA LEU A 122 -9.46 -0.32 -8.06
C LEU A 122 -10.60 -1.38 -8.07
N VAL A 123 -11.48 -1.34 -7.08
CA VAL A 123 -12.63 -2.26 -6.97
C VAL A 123 -13.95 -1.64 -7.48
N SER A 124 -13.87 -0.52 -8.19
CA SER A 124 -15.04 0.04 -8.88
C SER A 124 -15.45 -0.82 -10.08
N LYS A 125 -16.68 -0.60 -10.57
CA LYS A 125 -17.20 -1.32 -11.75
C LYS A 125 -16.28 -1.25 -12.98
N ASN A 126 -15.52 -0.16 -13.12
CA ASN A 126 -14.64 0.09 -14.26
C ASN A 126 -13.35 -0.73 -14.21
N HIS A 127 -12.82 -1.01 -13.02
CA HIS A 127 -11.50 -1.60 -12.82
C HIS A 127 -11.52 -2.98 -12.18
N LEU A 128 -12.68 -3.40 -11.62
CA LEU A 128 -12.79 -4.70 -10.95
C LEU A 128 -12.49 -5.88 -11.90
N LYS A 129 -12.76 -5.72 -13.20
CA LYS A 129 -12.43 -6.76 -14.19
C LYS A 129 -10.92 -6.99 -14.29
N ASP A 130 -10.13 -5.91 -14.29
CA ASP A 130 -8.67 -5.97 -14.36
C ASP A 130 -8.10 -6.63 -13.09
N LEU A 131 -8.65 -6.26 -11.92
CA LEU A 131 -8.27 -6.88 -10.65
C LEU A 131 -8.61 -8.38 -10.64
N ASN A 132 -9.78 -8.78 -11.14
CA ASN A 132 -10.17 -10.19 -11.21
C ASN A 132 -9.23 -11.01 -12.11
N VAL A 133 -8.78 -10.47 -13.23
CA VAL A 133 -7.76 -11.14 -14.09
C VAL A 133 -6.47 -11.38 -13.30
N TYR A 134 -6.05 -10.41 -12.49
CA TYR A 134 -4.87 -10.59 -11.63
C TYR A 134 -5.11 -11.64 -10.53
N ILE A 135 -6.28 -11.63 -9.89
CA ILE A 135 -6.66 -12.64 -8.89
C ILE A 135 -6.66 -14.04 -9.52
N ASP A 136 -7.22 -14.20 -10.72
CA ASP A 136 -7.25 -15.48 -11.44
C ASP A 136 -5.83 -15.97 -11.76
N LYS A 137 -4.92 -15.04 -12.10
CA LYS A 137 -3.50 -15.38 -12.27
C LYS A 137 -2.88 -15.85 -10.96
N LEU A 138 -3.09 -15.14 -9.84
CA LEU A 138 -2.60 -15.58 -8.53
C LEU A 138 -3.17 -16.95 -8.14
N ASN A 139 -4.46 -17.18 -8.38
CA ASN A 139 -5.10 -18.48 -8.15
C ASN A 139 -4.42 -19.60 -8.97
N SER A 140 -4.09 -19.33 -10.25
CA SER A 140 -3.35 -20.29 -11.09
C SER A 140 -1.95 -20.60 -10.60
N LEU A 141 -1.33 -19.68 -9.84
CA LEU A 141 -0.04 -19.86 -9.19
C LEU A 141 -0.13 -20.56 -7.82
N GLY A 142 -1.35 -20.89 -7.37
CA GLY A 142 -1.62 -21.60 -6.12
C GLY A 142 -1.92 -20.70 -4.92
N TYR A 143 -2.21 -19.41 -5.14
CA TYR A 143 -2.61 -18.50 -4.06
C TYR A 143 -4.12 -18.46 -3.90
N GLY A 144 -4.61 -18.59 -2.66
CA GLY A 144 -5.94 -18.11 -2.31
C GLY A 144 -5.88 -16.62 -2.03
N SER A 145 -6.77 -15.83 -2.64
CA SER A 145 -6.76 -14.36 -2.55
C SER A 145 -8.11 -13.82 -2.14
N ARG A 146 -8.11 -12.80 -1.27
CA ARG A 146 -9.30 -12.02 -0.90
C ARG A 146 -8.93 -10.56 -0.70
N TRP A 147 -9.87 -9.68 -1.02
CA TRP A 147 -9.70 -8.26 -0.80
C TRP A 147 -10.87 -7.68 0.02
N MET A 148 -10.60 -6.57 0.68
CA MET A 148 -11.58 -5.75 1.39
C MET A 148 -11.22 -4.28 1.28
N VAL A 149 -12.22 -3.42 1.47
CA VAL A 149 -12.01 -1.97 1.59
C VAL A 149 -12.04 -1.61 3.06
N LEU A 150 -10.99 -0.96 3.54
CA LEU A 150 -10.87 -0.46 4.89
C LEU A 150 -10.75 1.05 4.87
N ASN A 151 -11.27 1.70 5.91
CA ASN A 151 -11.14 3.14 6.10
C ASN A 151 -10.26 3.40 7.33
N GLY A 152 -9.17 4.13 7.16
CA GLY A 152 -8.27 4.46 8.26
C GLY A 152 -8.98 5.10 9.46
N ALA A 153 -10.04 5.87 9.21
CA ALA A 153 -10.84 6.47 10.28
C ALA A 153 -11.51 5.45 11.22
N ASP A 154 -11.76 4.23 10.75
CA ASP A 154 -12.35 3.15 11.56
C ASP A 154 -11.29 2.41 12.42
N PHE A 155 -10.02 2.81 12.33
CA PHE A 155 -8.88 2.20 13.02
C PHE A 155 -8.03 3.25 13.77
N GLY A 156 -8.65 4.31 14.26
CA GLY A 156 -7.98 5.34 15.07
C GLY A 156 -7.13 6.34 14.28
N CYS A 157 -7.25 6.38 12.94
CA CYS A 157 -6.61 7.42 12.14
C CYS A 157 -7.57 8.63 12.02
N PRO A 158 -7.12 9.89 12.29
CA PRO A 158 -7.97 11.07 12.16
C PRO A 158 -8.21 11.49 10.70
N GLN A 159 -8.11 10.55 9.76
CA GLN A 159 -8.28 10.78 8.34
C GLN A 159 -9.27 9.81 7.73
N ASN A 160 -10.25 10.34 6.99
CA ASN A 160 -11.15 9.53 6.17
C ASN A 160 -10.41 9.07 4.89
N ARG A 161 -9.76 7.89 4.95
CA ARG A 161 -8.92 7.34 3.90
C ARG A 161 -9.32 5.89 3.61
N GLU A 162 -10.12 5.68 2.57
CA GLU A 162 -10.50 4.35 2.12
C GLU A 162 -9.45 3.77 1.19
N ARG A 163 -9.05 2.51 1.46
CA ARG A 163 -8.10 1.76 0.66
C ARG A 163 -8.57 0.32 0.48
N VAL A 164 -8.29 -0.26 -0.67
CA VAL A 164 -8.42 -1.69 -0.87
C VAL A 164 -7.15 -2.38 -0.42
N PHE A 165 -7.32 -3.42 0.39
CA PHE A 165 -6.26 -4.34 0.76
C PHE A 165 -6.62 -5.72 0.22
N MET A 166 -5.67 -6.37 -0.45
CA MET A 166 -5.81 -7.75 -0.87
C MET A 166 -4.72 -8.58 -0.21
N PHE A 167 -5.13 -9.62 0.48
CA PHE A 167 -4.23 -10.60 1.09
C PHE A 167 -4.30 -11.89 0.32
N SER A 168 -3.13 -12.48 0.02
CA SER A 168 -3.04 -13.74 -0.69
C SER A 168 -2.08 -14.67 0.03
N VAL A 169 -2.44 -15.94 0.11
CA VAL A 169 -1.64 -16.96 0.81
C VAL A 169 -1.43 -18.15 -0.11
N LEU A 170 -0.17 -18.54 -0.25
CA LEU A 170 0.23 -19.69 -1.06
C LEU A 170 -0.28 -20.99 -0.43
N ASN A 171 -0.85 -21.86 -1.26
CA ASN A 171 -1.43 -23.17 -0.88
C ASN A 171 -2.62 -23.07 0.11
N GLU A 172 -3.35 -21.96 0.09
CA GLU A 172 -4.62 -21.81 0.81
C GLU A 172 -5.77 -21.55 -0.17
N SER A 173 -6.99 -21.91 0.24
CA SER A 173 -8.17 -21.57 -0.55
C SER A 173 -8.57 -20.10 -0.32
N PRO A 174 -9.30 -19.48 -1.27
CA PRO A 174 -9.85 -18.15 -1.05
C PRO A 174 -10.80 -18.05 0.16
N SER A 175 -11.50 -19.11 0.55
CA SER A 175 -12.34 -19.15 1.75
C SER A 175 -11.50 -19.06 3.04
N ASP A 176 -10.41 -19.84 3.12
CA ASP A 176 -9.53 -19.83 4.30
C ASP A 176 -8.90 -18.45 4.50
N VAL A 177 -8.50 -17.79 3.41
CA VAL A 177 -7.98 -16.41 3.45
C VAL A 177 -9.08 -15.43 3.87
N SER A 178 -10.33 -15.61 3.40
CA SER A 178 -11.46 -14.78 3.80
C SER A 178 -11.70 -14.85 5.30
N ASP A 179 -11.70 -16.04 5.88
CA ASP A 179 -11.94 -16.25 7.31
C ASP A 179 -10.86 -15.56 8.16
N LYS A 180 -9.60 -15.65 7.74
CA LYS A 180 -8.48 -14.94 8.40
C LYS A 180 -8.63 -13.43 8.32
N MET A 181 -9.05 -12.89 7.18
CA MET A 181 -9.23 -11.45 7.00
C MET A 181 -10.40 -10.89 7.82
N MET A 182 -11.43 -11.68 8.10
CA MET A 182 -12.58 -11.20 8.89
C MET A 182 -12.19 -10.74 10.28
N GLY A 183 -11.12 -11.26 10.86
CA GLY A 183 -10.57 -10.81 12.14
C GLY A 183 -10.25 -9.32 12.22
N VAL A 184 -9.98 -8.67 11.09
CA VAL A 184 -9.64 -7.23 11.05
C VAL A 184 -10.78 -6.35 11.56
N PHE A 185 -12.03 -6.77 11.40
CA PHE A 185 -13.18 -6.00 11.86
C PHE A 185 -13.30 -5.93 13.38
N ASN A 186 -12.65 -6.84 14.10
CA ASN A 186 -12.57 -6.82 15.57
C ASN A 186 -11.59 -5.74 16.07
N LEU A 187 -10.76 -5.19 15.19
CA LEU A 187 -9.78 -4.15 15.50
C LEU A 187 -10.32 -2.72 15.30
N LYS A 188 -11.59 -2.59 14.87
CA LYS A 188 -12.21 -1.29 14.66
C LYS A 188 -12.28 -0.51 15.97
N GLN A 189 -12.05 0.79 15.86
CA GLN A 189 -12.08 1.76 16.96
C GLN A 189 -13.06 2.89 16.62
N ASP A 190 -13.44 3.63 17.65
CA ASP A 190 -14.21 4.85 17.43
C ASP A 190 -13.43 5.87 16.62
N ARG A 191 -14.14 6.58 15.74
CA ARG A 191 -13.54 7.62 14.92
C ARG A 191 -13.10 8.79 15.78
N ILE A 192 -11.88 9.26 15.55
CA ILE A 192 -11.30 10.39 16.26
C ILE A 192 -11.24 11.63 15.39
N ALA A 193 -11.37 12.80 16.01
CA ALA A 193 -11.26 14.07 15.30
C ALA A 193 -9.80 14.42 15.00
N MET A 194 -9.59 15.16 13.92
CA MET A 194 -8.25 15.69 13.55
C MET A 194 -7.75 16.74 14.56
N ARG A 195 -8.65 17.49 15.21
CA ARG A 195 -8.33 18.65 16.04
C ARG A 195 -7.24 18.41 17.10
N PRO A 196 -7.21 17.28 17.84
CA PRO A 196 -6.14 17.01 18.83
C PRO A 196 -4.74 16.89 18.22
N PHE A 197 -4.64 16.64 16.91
CA PHE A 197 -3.37 16.46 16.18
C PHE A 197 -2.90 17.74 15.47
N ILE A 198 -3.70 18.83 15.57
CA ILE A 198 -3.33 20.12 14.98
C ILE A 198 -2.48 20.87 16.00
N GLU A 199 -1.29 21.23 15.58
CA GLU A 199 -0.40 22.07 16.36
C GLU A 199 -1.05 23.43 16.65
N GLN A 200 -1.10 23.84 17.92
CA GLN A 200 -1.78 25.06 18.36
C GLN A 200 -0.88 26.32 18.22
N ASN A 201 0.42 26.12 18.37
CA ASN A 201 1.41 27.21 18.35
C ASN A 201 2.41 26.97 17.21
N VAL A 202 1.95 27.21 15.99
CA VAL A 202 2.81 27.10 14.80
C VAL A 202 3.66 28.36 14.67
N ASP A 203 4.97 28.20 14.42
CA ASP A 203 5.87 29.32 14.11
C ASP A 203 5.28 30.15 12.95
N PRO A 204 5.07 31.46 13.14
CA PRO A 204 4.54 32.33 12.08
C PRO A 204 5.34 32.30 10.78
N ASN A 205 6.64 31.95 10.83
CA ASN A 205 7.50 31.84 9.65
C ASN A 205 7.18 30.59 8.80
N LEU A 206 6.42 29.64 9.34
CA LEU A 206 5.95 28.45 8.61
C LEU A 206 4.65 28.70 7.87
N PHE A 207 4.01 29.84 8.08
CA PHE A 207 2.81 30.21 7.30
C PHE A 207 3.22 30.63 5.89
N ILE A 208 2.45 30.15 4.91
CA ILE A 208 2.58 30.62 3.52
C ILE A 208 2.09 32.07 3.47
N ASN A 209 3.03 33.00 3.33
CA ASN A 209 2.69 34.41 3.21
C ASN A 209 1.97 34.69 1.87
N PRO A 210 0.92 35.53 1.86
CA PRO A 210 0.37 36.05 0.61
C PRO A 210 1.50 36.64 -0.27
N PRO A 211 1.55 36.43 -1.60
CA PRO A 211 0.38 36.35 -2.48
C PRO A 211 -0.05 34.96 -2.96
N TYR A 212 0.35 33.89 -2.29
CA TYR A 212 -0.14 32.56 -2.67
C TYR A 212 -1.58 32.36 -2.18
N GLU A 213 -2.53 33.05 -2.81
CA GLU A 213 -3.93 32.66 -2.70
C GLU A 213 -4.07 31.30 -3.38
N ILE A 214 -4.20 30.25 -2.56
CA ILE A 214 -4.59 28.93 -3.04
C ILE A 214 -6.08 29.01 -3.38
N ASN A 215 -6.36 29.67 -4.50
CA ASN A 215 -7.72 29.92 -4.99
C ASN A 215 -8.22 28.71 -5.79
N THR A 216 -8.28 27.54 -5.15
CA THR A 216 -8.92 26.38 -5.75
C THR A 216 -10.28 26.12 -5.10
N PRO A 217 -11.37 26.02 -5.89
CA PRO A 217 -12.72 25.71 -5.39
C PRO A 217 -12.77 24.45 -4.51
N LYS A 218 -11.83 23.52 -4.70
CA LYS A 218 -11.70 22.28 -3.88
C LYS A 218 -11.18 22.55 -2.47
N LEU A 219 -10.29 23.52 -2.26
CA LEU A 219 -9.76 23.82 -0.93
C LEU A 219 -10.81 24.51 -0.05
N ASN A 220 -11.63 25.39 -0.64
CA ASN A 220 -12.75 26.02 0.06
C ASN A 220 -13.80 25.02 0.56
N SER A 221 -13.96 23.88 -0.11
CA SER A 221 -14.86 22.81 0.38
C SER A 221 -14.24 22.01 1.53
N VAL A 222 -12.94 21.83 1.56
CA VAL A 222 -12.21 21.14 2.63
C VAL A 222 -12.17 21.99 3.90
N CYS A 223 -11.90 23.30 3.77
CA CYS A 223 -11.91 24.22 4.90
C CYS A 223 -13.30 24.38 5.53
N LYS A 224 -14.38 24.33 4.74
CA LYS A 224 -15.76 24.35 5.25
C LYS A 224 -16.18 23.07 5.99
N LEU A 225 -15.57 21.93 5.66
CA LEU A 225 -15.78 20.66 6.36
C LEU A 225 -15.01 20.59 7.69
N ALA A 226 -13.88 21.26 7.80
CA ALA A 226 -13.10 21.33 9.03
C ALA A 226 -13.67 22.31 10.07
N ALA A 227 -14.58 23.20 9.67
CA ALA A 227 -15.23 24.20 10.53
C ALA A 227 -16.61 23.74 11.09
N ARG A 228 -17.04 22.52 10.78
CA ARG A 228 -18.21 21.86 11.34
C ARG A 228 -17.79 20.68 12.23
#